data_4f11a06bf5671ea816ef81b49831ad47
#
_entry.id   4f11a06bf5671ea816ef81b49831ad47
#
_cell.length_a   1.000
_cell.length_b   1.000
_cell.length_c   1.000
_cell.angle_alpha   90.00
_cell.angle_beta   90.00
_cell.angle_gamma   90.00
#
_symmetry.space_group_name_H-M   'P 1'
#
loop_
_entity.id
_entity.type
_entity.pdbx_description
1 polymer ?
#
loop_
_entity_poly.entity_id
_entity_poly.type
_entity_poly.pdbx_seq_one_letter_code
_entity_poly.pdbx_strand_id
1 'polypeptide(L)'
;MLKVTFPHIGNSYIPFRTLLMELGVEPVIPPPITQRTISLGTQIAPEFACFPLKINLGNYIETMEKGAEMILMAGGVGPCRFGYYGEVQREILQDAGYEIDFLVLEAPKTHPRELWEKIKRIFPCHKPYDLIRALRKAWIKADLLDQFDRLANHVRARELKRGQVSQLQARFYHQLDQAVLLDEIQRVARQFMEELKDVPTRKDEQPLRVRLVGEIYMVLEPNVNFH
;
A
#
# COMPACT_ATOMS: atom_id res chain seq x y z
N MET A 1 -21.01 0.34 -7.70
CA MET A 1 -20.21 0.17 -6.46
C MET A 1 -19.25 1.34 -6.45
N LEU A 2 -19.07 2.01 -5.31
CA LEU A 2 -18.16 3.16 -5.20
C LEU A 2 -16.72 2.72 -5.50
N LYS A 3 -16.05 3.42 -6.41
CA LYS A 3 -14.67 3.12 -6.83
C LYS A 3 -13.69 3.97 -6.05
N VAL A 4 -12.94 3.34 -5.16
CA VAL A 4 -12.04 4.02 -4.22
C VAL A 4 -10.58 3.67 -4.50
N THR A 5 -9.74 4.69 -4.56
CA THR A 5 -8.29 4.55 -4.63
C THR A 5 -7.60 5.03 -3.37
N PHE A 6 -6.32 4.75 -3.24
CA PHE A 6 -5.47 5.09 -2.09
C PHE A 6 -4.01 5.25 -2.55
N PRO A 7 -3.11 5.81 -1.72
CA PRO A 7 -1.69 5.96 -2.08
C PRO A 7 -1.01 4.61 -2.35
N HIS A 8 -0.22 4.52 -3.41
CA HIS A 8 0.63 3.36 -3.65
C HIS A 8 1.87 3.42 -2.75
N ILE A 9 2.09 2.39 -1.95
CA ILE A 9 3.29 2.23 -1.12
C ILE A 9 3.66 0.75 -1.12
N GLY A 10 4.59 0.36 -1.97
CA GLY A 10 5.07 -1.02 -2.10
C GLY A 10 3.95 -2.04 -2.23
N ASN A 11 3.99 -3.09 -1.42
CA ASN A 11 3.01 -4.18 -1.40
C ASN A 11 1.77 -3.92 -0.52
N SER A 12 1.65 -2.72 0.06
CA SER A 12 0.53 -2.35 0.94
C SER A 12 -0.84 -2.38 0.23
N TYR A 13 -0.86 -2.34 -1.10
CA TYR A 13 -2.11 -2.44 -1.87
C TYR A 13 -2.87 -3.76 -1.58
N ILE A 14 -2.19 -4.86 -1.24
CA ILE A 14 -2.80 -6.16 -0.95
C ILE A 14 -3.72 -6.11 0.27
N PRO A 15 -3.26 -5.64 1.47
CA PRO A 15 -4.15 -5.48 2.61
C PRO A 15 -5.22 -4.39 2.41
N PHE A 16 -4.90 -3.28 1.73
CA PHE A 16 -5.89 -2.23 1.45
C PHE A 16 -6.99 -2.72 0.50
N ARG A 17 -6.63 -3.43 -0.56
CA ARG A 17 -7.60 -4.07 -1.44
C ARG A 17 -8.52 -5.01 -0.67
N THR A 18 -7.96 -5.86 0.18
CA THR A 18 -8.74 -6.78 1.01
C THR A 18 -9.70 -6.03 1.93
N LEU A 19 -9.24 -4.97 2.58
CA LEU A 19 -10.09 -4.14 3.45
C LEU A 19 -11.28 -3.54 2.70
N LEU A 20 -11.03 -2.91 1.55
CA LEU A 20 -12.07 -2.25 0.77
C LEU A 20 -13.09 -3.26 0.21
N MET A 21 -12.62 -4.38 -0.32
CA MET A 21 -13.49 -5.45 -0.84
C MET A 21 -14.38 -6.05 0.25
N GLU A 22 -13.85 -6.33 1.45
CA GLU A 22 -14.62 -6.84 2.60
C GLU A 22 -15.69 -5.83 3.06
N LEU A 23 -15.48 -4.56 2.82
CA LEU A 23 -16.41 -3.48 3.13
C LEU A 23 -17.32 -3.10 1.94
N GLY A 24 -17.35 -3.92 0.88
CA GLY A 24 -18.26 -3.74 -0.25
C GLY A 24 -17.93 -2.56 -1.16
N VAL A 25 -16.67 -2.14 -1.21
CA VAL A 25 -16.18 -1.06 -2.05
C VAL A 25 -15.26 -1.64 -3.14
N GLU A 26 -15.32 -1.10 -4.33
CA GLU A 26 -14.47 -1.48 -5.46
C GLU A 26 -13.11 -0.76 -5.35
N PRO A 27 -12.01 -1.47 -5.05
CA PRO A 27 -10.69 -0.83 -5.00
C PRO A 27 -10.14 -0.60 -6.40
N VAL A 28 -9.83 0.64 -6.74
CA VAL A 28 -9.04 0.99 -7.93
C VAL A 28 -7.56 1.01 -7.50
N ILE A 29 -6.86 -0.08 -7.77
CA ILE A 29 -5.46 -0.23 -7.35
C ILE A 29 -4.58 0.76 -8.12
N PRO A 30 -3.81 1.61 -7.43
CA PRO A 30 -2.85 2.49 -8.07
C PRO A 30 -1.82 1.68 -8.86
N PRO A 31 -1.45 2.10 -10.08
CA PRO A 31 -0.41 1.41 -10.83
C PRO A 31 0.94 1.52 -10.11
N PRO A 32 1.88 0.61 -10.43
CA PRO A 32 3.26 0.76 -9.98
C PRO A 32 3.81 2.14 -10.40
N ILE A 33 4.63 2.72 -9.55
CA ILE A 33 5.22 4.04 -9.80
C ILE A 33 6.15 3.95 -11.01
N THR A 34 5.93 4.83 -11.97
CA THR A 34 6.73 4.92 -13.21
C THR A 34 7.20 6.36 -13.43
N GLN A 35 8.01 6.58 -14.45
CA GLN A 35 8.38 7.93 -14.87
C GLN A 35 7.17 8.78 -15.24
N ARG A 36 6.10 8.17 -15.77
CA ARG A 36 4.82 8.84 -16.05
C ARG A 36 4.19 9.36 -14.75
N THR A 37 4.11 8.51 -13.72
CA THR A 37 3.59 8.89 -12.41
C THR A 37 4.32 10.11 -11.84
N ILE A 38 5.66 10.07 -11.88
CA ILE A 38 6.51 11.17 -11.41
C ILE A 38 6.25 12.44 -12.24
N SER A 39 6.19 12.34 -13.56
CA SER A 39 5.95 13.46 -14.46
C SER A 39 4.60 14.12 -14.21
N LEU A 40 3.52 13.32 -14.11
CA LEU A 40 2.18 13.84 -13.83
C LEU A 40 2.13 14.58 -12.48
N GLY A 41 2.68 13.99 -11.44
CA GLY A 41 2.67 14.62 -10.12
C GLY A 41 3.54 15.87 -10.02
N THR A 42 4.68 15.92 -10.72
CA THR A 42 5.56 17.09 -10.71
C THR A 42 5.00 18.28 -11.50
N GLN A 43 4.13 18.03 -12.48
CA GLN A 43 3.50 19.09 -13.27
C GLN A 43 2.55 19.97 -12.44
N ILE A 44 1.88 19.39 -11.46
CA ILE A 44 0.87 20.10 -10.65
C ILE A 44 1.32 20.38 -9.22
N ALA A 45 2.31 19.67 -8.72
CA ALA A 45 2.81 19.86 -7.36
C ALA A 45 3.67 21.11 -7.23
N PRO A 46 3.63 21.82 -6.07
CA PRO A 46 4.58 22.87 -5.75
C PRO A 46 6.03 22.37 -5.82
N GLU A 47 6.94 23.21 -6.30
CA GLU A 47 8.35 22.83 -6.51
C GLU A 47 9.02 22.34 -5.22
N PHE A 48 8.77 22.99 -4.11
CA PHE A 48 9.33 22.67 -2.78
C PHE A 48 8.62 21.51 -2.07
N ALA A 49 7.58 20.91 -2.69
CA ALA A 49 6.88 19.76 -2.12
C ALA A 49 7.81 18.55 -2.05
N CYS A 50 7.66 17.77 -0.96
CA CYS A 50 8.40 16.52 -0.80
C CYS A 50 8.02 15.49 -1.87
N PHE A 51 8.95 14.60 -2.19
CA PHE A 51 8.80 13.64 -3.27
C PHE A 51 7.57 12.73 -3.13
N PRO A 52 7.22 12.19 -1.94
CA PRO A 52 6.00 11.41 -1.76
C PRO A 52 4.71 12.12 -2.18
N LEU A 53 4.60 13.42 -1.91
CA LEU A 53 3.43 14.19 -2.33
C LEU A 53 3.28 14.20 -3.84
N LYS A 54 4.39 14.38 -4.57
CA LYS A 54 4.42 14.37 -6.03
C LYS A 54 4.03 13.01 -6.59
N ILE A 55 4.57 11.94 -6.02
CA ILE A 55 4.21 10.56 -6.41
C ILE A 55 2.71 10.31 -6.21
N ASN A 56 2.17 10.66 -5.05
CA ASN A 56 0.77 10.43 -4.76
C ASN A 56 -0.15 11.17 -5.75
N LEU A 57 0.16 12.42 -6.06
CA LEU A 57 -0.63 13.18 -7.05
C LEU A 57 -0.61 12.51 -8.42
N GLY A 58 0.54 12.04 -8.88
CA GLY A 58 0.64 11.29 -10.13
C GLY A 58 -0.16 9.98 -10.10
N ASN A 59 -0.07 9.21 -9.03
CA ASN A 59 -0.86 8.00 -8.86
C ASN A 59 -2.37 8.27 -8.84
N TYR A 60 -2.80 9.36 -8.21
CA TYR A 60 -4.21 9.72 -8.20
C TYR A 60 -4.72 10.08 -9.60
N ILE A 61 -3.96 10.83 -10.37
CA ILE A 61 -4.31 11.13 -11.77
C ILE A 61 -4.44 9.82 -12.57
N GLU A 62 -3.48 8.90 -12.46
CA GLU A 62 -3.52 7.62 -13.15
C GLU A 62 -4.70 6.73 -12.70
N THR A 63 -5.12 6.82 -11.43
CA THR A 63 -6.27 6.07 -10.93
C THR A 63 -7.61 6.71 -11.32
N MET A 64 -7.67 8.04 -11.44
CA MET A 64 -8.84 8.74 -12.00
C MET A 64 -9.07 8.36 -13.47
N GLU A 65 -8.01 8.23 -14.27
CA GLU A 65 -8.09 7.72 -15.64
C GLU A 65 -8.66 6.27 -15.70
N LYS A 66 -8.49 5.49 -14.62
CA LYS A 66 -9.07 4.15 -14.45
C LYS A 66 -10.48 4.17 -13.85
N GLY A 67 -11.04 5.35 -13.64
CA GLY A 67 -12.39 5.54 -13.13
C GLY A 67 -12.51 5.53 -11.61
N ALA A 68 -11.47 5.88 -10.86
CA ALA A 68 -11.59 6.14 -9.43
C ALA A 68 -12.51 7.35 -9.18
N GLU A 69 -13.43 7.20 -8.24
CA GLU A 69 -14.43 8.21 -7.87
C GLU A 69 -14.12 8.89 -6.53
N MET A 70 -13.29 8.23 -5.70
CA MET A 70 -12.89 8.73 -4.39
C MET A 70 -11.47 8.35 -4.07
N ILE A 71 -10.74 9.25 -3.43
CA ILE A 71 -9.42 9.01 -2.85
C ILE A 71 -9.55 8.83 -1.34
N LEU A 72 -9.04 7.72 -0.83
CA LEU A 72 -8.92 7.45 0.60
C LEU A 72 -7.48 7.68 1.06
N MET A 73 -7.28 8.64 1.94
CA MET A 73 -5.96 9.00 2.47
C MET A 73 -5.94 8.90 4.00
N ALA A 74 -4.83 8.46 4.56
CA ALA A 74 -4.60 8.57 5.99
C ALA A 74 -4.11 10.00 6.32
N GLY A 75 -4.75 10.62 7.31
CA GLY A 75 -4.32 11.88 7.89
C GLY A 75 -3.75 11.67 9.29
N GLY A 76 -3.33 12.73 9.93
CA GLY A 76 -2.89 12.67 11.32
C GLY A 76 -2.17 13.91 11.79
N VAL A 77 -2.04 14.02 13.11
CA VAL A 77 -1.30 15.08 13.79
C VAL A 77 0.10 14.56 14.13
N GLY A 78 1.12 15.27 13.67
CA GLY A 78 2.51 14.89 13.96
C GLY A 78 3.53 15.75 13.22
N PRO A 79 4.82 15.52 13.44
CA PRO A 79 5.89 16.30 12.80
C PRO A 79 6.06 15.97 11.30
N CYS A 80 5.51 14.85 10.83
CA CYS A 80 5.57 14.45 9.44
C CYS A 80 4.52 15.20 8.61
N ARG A 81 4.92 15.79 7.49
CA ARG A 81 4.01 16.46 6.55
C ARG A 81 2.95 15.54 5.95
N PHE A 82 3.18 14.23 5.96
CA PHE A 82 2.24 13.23 5.49
C PHE A 82 0.85 13.36 6.14
N GLY A 83 0.79 13.72 7.41
CA GLY A 83 -0.49 13.95 8.10
C GLY A 83 -1.34 15.07 7.48
N TYR A 84 -0.71 16.03 6.81
CA TYR A 84 -1.37 17.15 6.14
C TYR A 84 -1.57 16.95 4.63
N TYR A 85 -1.06 15.84 4.06
CA TYR A 85 -1.14 15.59 2.62
C TYR A 85 -2.57 15.57 2.10
N GLY A 86 -3.51 15.01 2.85
CA GLY A 86 -4.89 14.90 2.42
C GLY A 86 -5.50 16.24 2.01
N GLU A 87 -5.30 17.27 2.81
CA GLU A 87 -5.82 18.62 2.52
C GLU A 87 -5.09 19.27 1.35
N VAL A 88 -3.76 19.26 1.39
CA VAL A 88 -2.93 19.87 0.34
C VAL A 88 -3.14 19.20 -1.02
N GLN A 89 -3.22 17.88 -1.06
CA GLN A 89 -3.41 17.15 -2.31
C GLN A 89 -4.80 17.38 -2.89
N ARG A 90 -5.82 17.49 -2.04
CA ARG A 90 -7.17 17.85 -2.49
C ARG A 90 -7.20 19.22 -3.16
N GLU A 91 -6.61 20.24 -2.53
CA GLU A 91 -6.54 21.60 -3.09
C GLU A 91 -5.76 21.60 -4.41
N ILE A 92 -4.59 20.96 -4.46
CA ILE A 92 -3.79 20.90 -5.70
C ILE A 92 -4.55 20.23 -6.84
N LEU A 93 -5.26 19.13 -6.57
CA LEU A 93 -6.06 18.44 -7.60
C LEU A 93 -7.22 19.30 -8.08
N GLN A 94 -7.91 20.00 -7.18
CA GLN A 94 -8.99 20.93 -7.52
C GLN A 94 -8.50 22.11 -8.37
N ASP A 95 -7.38 22.72 -7.99
CA ASP A 95 -6.74 23.81 -8.73
C ASP A 95 -6.28 23.36 -10.13
N ALA A 96 -5.88 22.09 -10.25
CA ALA A 96 -5.50 21.48 -11.52
C ALA A 96 -6.73 21.04 -12.37
N GLY A 97 -7.96 21.27 -11.89
CA GLY A 97 -9.21 20.95 -12.59
C GLY A 97 -9.70 19.52 -12.45
N TYR A 98 -9.17 18.75 -11.49
CA TYR A 98 -9.65 17.40 -11.20
C TYR A 98 -10.75 17.42 -10.14
N GLU A 99 -11.93 16.96 -10.52
CA GLU A 99 -13.06 16.77 -9.60
C GLU A 99 -13.09 15.33 -9.08
N ILE A 100 -12.60 15.12 -7.87
CA ILE A 100 -12.64 13.83 -7.19
C ILE A 100 -12.97 14.01 -5.70
N ASP A 101 -13.79 13.11 -5.15
CA ASP A 101 -14.06 13.11 -3.72
C ASP A 101 -12.83 12.64 -2.94
N PHE A 102 -12.48 13.38 -1.90
CA PHE A 102 -11.26 13.14 -1.13
C PHE A 102 -11.62 12.94 0.35
N LEU A 103 -11.37 11.74 0.86
CA LEU A 103 -11.64 11.41 2.23
C LEU A 103 -10.35 11.17 3.02
N VAL A 104 -10.14 12.00 4.03
CA VAL A 104 -9.01 11.85 4.96
C VAL A 104 -9.48 11.16 6.23
N LEU A 105 -8.90 10.00 6.52
CA LEU A 105 -9.12 9.27 7.78
C LEU A 105 -8.03 9.63 8.78
N GLU A 106 -8.42 10.26 9.87
CA GLU A 106 -7.53 10.61 10.96
C GLU A 106 -7.49 9.54 12.05
N ALA A 107 -6.43 9.54 12.86
CA ALA A 107 -6.32 8.61 13.97
C ALA A 107 -7.48 8.78 14.98
N PRO A 108 -8.07 7.68 15.49
CA PRO A 108 -9.26 7.71 16.34
C PRO A 108 -9.08 8.46 17.69
N LYS A 109 -7.84 8.80 18.04
CA LYS A 109 -7.52 9.48 19.31
C LYS A 109 -7.99 10.94 19.37
N THR A 110 -8.15 11.58 18.21
CA THR A 110 -8.54 13.00 18.14
C THR A 110 -10.06 13.18 18.14
N HIS A 111 -10.77 12.56 17.20
CA HIS A 111 -12.21 12.73 17.02
C HIS A 111 -12.90 11.42 16.62
N PRO A 112 -13.18 10.49 17.55
CA PRO A 112 -13.71 9.16 17.22
C PRO A 112 -15.11 9.20 16.58
N ARG A 113 -15.94 10.17 16.92
CA ARG A 113 -17.29 10.34 16.32
C ARG A 113 -17.19 10.77 14.85
N GLU A 114 -16.35 11.75 14.57
CA GLU A 114 -16.12 12.24 13.21
C GLU A 114 -15.52 11.14 12.31
N LEU A 115 -14.54 10.39 12.82
CA LEU A 115 -14.00 9.23 12.11
C LEU A 115 -15.10 8.21 11.79
N TRP A 116 -16.01 7.94 12.73
CA TRP A 116 -17.10 7.01 12.52
C TRP A 116 -18.09 7.52 11.46
N GLU A 117 -18.39 8.82 11.43
CA GLU A 117 -19.24 9.43 10.40
C GLU A 117 -18.57 9.36 9.01
N LYS A 118 -17.27 9.64 8.93
CA LYS A 118 -16.49 9.48 7.70
C LYS A 118 -16.50 8.02 7.22
N ILE A 119 -16.32 7.05 8.11
CA ILE A 119 -16.40 5.64 7.79
C ILE A 119 -17.77 5.25 7.27
N LYS A 120 -18.85 5.70 7.92
CA LYS A 120 -20.22 5.44 7.46
C LYS A 120 -20.55 6.02 6.09
N ARG A 121 -19.90 7.13 5.71
CA ARG A 121 -20.06 7.72 4.38
C ARG A 121 -19.60 6.79 3.27
N ILE A 122 -18.50 6.05 3.51
CA ILE A 122 -17.97 5.08 2.53
C ILE A 122 -18.70 3.73 2.66
N PHE A 123 -19.03 3.33 3.89
CA PHE A 123 -19.55 2.01 4.23
C PHE A 123 -20.91 2.09 4.95
N PRO A 124 -21.97 2.59 4.29
CA PRO A 124 -23.25 2.91 4.95
C PRO A 124 -23.99 1.68 5.49
N CYS A 125 -23.74 0.51 4.91
CA CYS A 125 -24.49 -0.72 5.21
C CYS A 125 -23.79 -1.64 6.23
N HIS A 126 -22.60 -1.29 6.73
CA HIS A 126 -21.80 -2.18 7.57
C HIS A 126 -21.97 -1.89 9.07
N LYS A 127 -21.98 -2.97 9.84
CA LYS A 127 -21.96 -2.91 11.31
C LYS A 127 -20.52 -2.72 11.80
N PRO A 128 -20.27 -2.19 13.01
CA PRO A 128 -18.93 -2.10 13.59
C PRO A 128 -18.16 -3.42 13.59
N TYR A 129 -18.87 -4.53 13.75
CA TYR A 129 -18.29 -5.87 13.69
C TYR A 129 -17.68 -6.21 12.33
N ASP A 130 -18.35 -5.83 11.24
CA ASP A 130 -17.85 -6.08 9.88
C ASP A 130 -16.55 -5.31 9.61
N LEU A 131 -16.47 -4.07 10.09
CA LEU A 131 -15.24 -3.28 10.04
C LEU A 131 -14.10 -3.93 10.81
N ILE A 132 -14.35 -4.41 12.03
CA ILE A 132 -13.32 -5.09 12.84
C ILE A 132 -12.84 -6.37 12.13
N ARG A 133 -13.77 -7.14 11.55
CA ARG A 133 -13.42 -8.37 10.80
C ARG A 133 -12.58 -8.05 9.58
N ALA A 134 -12.96 -7.03 8.81
CA ALA A 134 -12.22 -6.58 7.63
C ALA A 134 -10.82 -6.08 7.98
N LEU A 135 -10.70 -5.25 9.02
CA LEU A 135 -9.42 -4.75 9.54
C LEU A 135 -8.52 -5.90 10.02
N ARG A 136 -9.09 -6.87 10.75
CA ARG A 136 -8.33 -8.05 11.20
C ARG A 136 -7.79 -8.87 10.03
N LYS A 137 -8.59 -9.07 8.98
CA LYS A 137 -8.16 -9.82 7.78
C LYS A 137 -7.06 -9.08 7.03
N ALA A 138 -7.22 -7.77 6.83
CA ALA A 138 -6.21 -6.92 6.21
C ALA A 138 -4.90 -6.91 7.02
N TRP A 139 -5.00 -6.81 8.34
CA TRP A 139 -3.85 -6.87 9.25
C TRP A 139 -3.09 -8.21 9.15
N ILE A 140 -3.81 -9.33 9.12
CA ILE A 140 -3.19 -10.66 8.95
C ILE A 140 -2.41 -10.71 7.63
N LYS A 141 -2.97 -10.22 6.52
CA LYS A 141 -2.23 -10.18 5.26
C LYS A 141 -1.00 -9.27 5.34
N ALA A 142 -1.11 -8.10 5.96
CA ALA A 142 0.03 -7.19 6.14
C ALA A 142 1.16 -7.83 6.97
N ASP A 143 0.82 -8.50 8.06
CA ASP A 143 1.78 -9.21 8.91
C ASP A 143 2.47 -10.38 8.19
N LEU A 144 1.70 -11.15 7.42
CA LEU A 144 2.25 -12.24 6.61
C LEU A 144 3.18 -11.75 5.48
N LEU A 145 2.86 -10.63 4.86
CA LEU A 145 3.75 -9.97 3.89
C LEU A 145 5.08 -9.57 4.54
N ASP A 146 5.01 -8.92 5.70
CA ASP A 146 6.20 -8.48 6.42
C ASP A 146 7.08 -9.66 6.89
N GLN A 147 6.45 -10.72 7.40
CA GLN A 147 7.17 -11.95 7.77
C GLN A 147 7.85 -12.58 6.56
N PHE A 148 7.15 -12.70 5.43
CA PHE A 148 7.71 -13.26 4.21
C PHE A 148 8.87 -12.41 3.68
N ASP A 149 8.72 -11.09 3.62
CA ASP A 149 9.73 -10.18 3.10
C ASP A 149 11.01 -10.19 3.94
N ARG A 150 10.88 -10.26 5.26
CA ARG A 150 12.05 -10.43 6.15
C ARG A 150 12.80 -11.72 5.85
N LEU A 151 12.09 -12.84 5.70
CA LEU A 151 12.70 -14.12 5.36
C LEU A 151 13.30 -14.10 3.95
N ALA A 152 12.56 -13.56 2.97
CA ALA A 152 13.00 -13.43 1.59
C ALA A 152 14.30 -12.63 1.47
N ASN A 153 14.43 -11.51 2.18
CA ASN A 153 15.65 -10.72 2.19
C ASN A 153 16.84 -11.48 2.76
N HIS A 154 16.61 -12.31 3.77
CA HIS A 154 17.65 -13.14 4.36
C HIS A 154 18.11 -14.27 3.41
N VAL A 155 17.18 -14.91 2.71
CA VAL A 155 17.46 -15.99 1.75
C VAL A 155 18.09 -15.42 0.47
N ARG A 156 17.54 -14.32 -0.07
CA ARG A 156 18.01 -13.65 -1.30
C ARG A 156 19.48 -13.30 -1.25
N ALA A 157 19.98 -12.85 -0.11
CA ALA A 157 21.39 -12.52 0.05
C ALA A 157 22.34 -13.71 -0.17
N ARG A 158 21.83 -14.93 -0.12
CA ARG A 158 22.59 -16.19 -0.20
C ARG A 158 22.12 -17.11 -1.31
N GLU A 159 21.10 -16.77 -2.10
CA GLU A 159 20.57 -17.64 -3.14
C GLU A 159 21.66 -18.05 -4.13
N LEU A 160 21.71 -19.33 -4.50
CA LEU A 160 22.66 -19.84 -5.48
C LEU A 160 22.32 -19.35 -6.89
N LYS A 161 21.03 -19.35 -7.23
CA LYS A 161 20.51 -18.89 -8.51
C LYS A 161 19.85 -17.52 -8.32
N ARG A 162 20.53 -16.48 -8.78
CA ARG A 162 20.06 -15.09 -8.66
C ARG A 162 18.66 -14.90 -9.26
N GLY A 163 17.78 -14.26 -8.50
CA GLY A 163 16.42 -13.93 -8.91
C GLY A 163 15.36 -15.00 -8.59
N GLN A 164 15.75 -16.16 -8.04
CA GLN A 164 14.82 -17.21 -7.64
C GLN A 164 13.89 -16.73 -6.51
N VAL A 165 14.44 -16.08 -5.50
CA VAL A 165 13.65 -15.50 -4.40
C VAL A 165 12.72 -14.39 -4.89
N SER A 166 13.16 -13.55 -5.83
CA SER A 166 12.33 -12.49 -6.39
C SER A 166 11.13 -13.03 -7.17
N GLN A 167 11.32 -14.12 -7.93
CA GLN A 167 10.22 -14.80 -8.63
C GLN A 167 9.23 -15.43 -7.64
N LEU A 168 9.74 -16.05 -6.58
CA LEU A 168 8.92 -16.64 -5.52
C LEU A 168 8.08 -15.57 -4.80
N GLN A 169 8.69 -14.44 -4.48
CA GLN A 169 8.04 -13.29 -3.86
C GLN A 169 6.91 -12.72 -4.74
N ALA A 170 7.14 -12.55 -6.04
CA ALA A 170 6.10 -12.09 -6.96
C ALA A 170 4.90 -13.06 -7.01
N ARG A 171 5.16 -14.38 -7.04
CA ARG A 171 4.11 -15.40 -6.97
C ARG A 171 3.35 -15.36 -5.64
N PHE A 172 4.07 -15.20 -4.53
CA PHE A 172 3.48 -15.07 -3.21
C PHE A 172 2.52 -13.87 -3.12
N TYR A 173 2.97 -12.70 -3.54
CA TYR A 173 2.14 -11.50 -3.55
C TYR A 173 0.87 -11.69 -4.36
N HIS A 174 1.01 -12.26 -5.57
CA HIS A 174 -0.14 -12.53 -6.43
C HIS A 174 -1.14 -13.50 -5.77
N GLN A 175 -0.68 -14.62 -5.21
CA GLN A 175 -1.58 -15.59 -4.59
C GLN A 175 -2.18 -15.09 -3.28
N LEU A 176 -1.42 -14.35 -2.47
CA LEU A 176 -1.92 -13.75 -1.24
C LEU A 176 -2.97 -12.67 -1.54
N ASP A 177 -2.79 -11.89 -2.60
CA ASP A 177 -3.77 -10.90 -3.05
C ASP A 177 -5.10 -11.56 -3.43
N GLN A 178 -5.07 -12.67 -4.16
CA GLN A 178 -6.25 -13.41 -4.60
C GLN A 178 -6.96 -14.18 -3.46
N ALA A 179 -6.25 -14.57 -2.41
CA ALA A 179 -6.82 -15.33 -1.30
C ALA A 179 -7.86 -14.51 -0.52
N VAL A 180 -9.08 -15.04 -0.37
CA VAL A 180 -10.20 -14.35 0.29
C VAL A 180 -10.50 -14.92 1.67
N LEU A 181 -10.49 -16.26 1.82
CA LEU A 181 -10.79 -16.92 3.09
C LEU A 181 -9.57 -16.94 4.01
N LEU A 182 -9.78 -16.84 5.33
CA LEU A 182 -8.67 -16.83 6.29
C LEU A 182 -7.82 -18.10 6.21
N ASP A 183 -8.45 -19.26 6.04
CA ASP A 183 -7.74 -20.54 5.91
C ASP A 183 -6.91 -20.60 4.64
N GLU A 184 -7.41 -20.01 3.57
CA GLU A 184 -6.70 -19.88 2.30
C GLU A 184 -5.48 -18.96 2.43
N ILE A 185 -5.66 -17.79 3.06
CA ILE A 185 -4.57 -16.84 3.35
C ILE A 185 -3.45 -17.53 4.14
N GLN A 186 -3.81 -18.26 5.19
CA GLN A 186 -2.84 -18.98 6.02
C GLN A 186 -2.18 -20.14 5.30
N ARG A 187 -2.91 -20.85 4.44
CA ARG A 187 -2.37 -21.94 3.62
C ARG A 187 -1.35 -21.43 2.62
N VAL A 188 -1.69 -20.37 1.88
CA VAL A 188 -0.79 -19.70 0.92
C VAL A 188 0.48 -19.25 1.64
N ALA A 189 0.35 -18.56 2.76
CA ALA A 189 1.51 -18.08 3.50
C ALA A 189 2.43 -19.22 3.96
N ARG A 190 1.88 -20.30 4.54
CA ARG A 190 2.66 -21.46 4.97
C ARG A 190 3.39 -22.12 3.80
N GLN A 191 2.68 -22.38 2.71
CA GLN A 191 3.27 -22.97 1.51
C GLN A 191 4.48 -22.18 1.02
N PHE A 192 4.32 -20.87 0.82
CA PHE A 192 5.39 -20.04 0.28
C PHE A 192 6.55 -19.81 1.26
N MET A 193 6.29 -19.80 2.56
CA MET A 193 7.35 -19.76 3.56
C MET A 193 8.18 -21.06 3.57
N GLU A 194 7.58 -22.21 3.30
CA GLU A 194 8.29 -23.48 3.14
C GLU A 194 9.09 -23.50 1.84
N GLU A 195 8.46 -23.15 0.70
CA GLU A 195 9.17 -23.03 -0.58
C GLU A 195 10.39 -22.10 -0.47
N LEU A 196 10.28 -21.02 0.30
CA LEU A 196 11.38 -20.08 0.51
C LEU A 196 12.53 -20.68 1.33
N LYS A 197 12.25 -21.53 2.31
CA LYS A 197 13.26 -22.24 3.10
C LYS A 197 14.00 -23.29 2.27
N ASP A 198 13.33 -23.86 1.25
CA ASP A 198 13.89 -24.86 0.36
C ASP A 198 14.74 -24.25 -0.77
N VAL A 199 14.80 -22.92 -0.89
CA VAL A 199 15.66 -22.25 -1.86
C VAL A 199 17.13 -22.58 -1.57
N PRO A 200 17.89 -23.13 -2.55
CA PRO A 200 19.30 -23.43 -2.35
C PRO A 200 20.14 -22.20 -2.05
N THR A 201 20.86 -22.23 -0.95
CA THR A 201 21.67 -21.11 -0.45
C THR A 201 23.13 -21.50 -0.25
N ARG A 202 24.02 -20.51 -0.35
CA ARG A 202 25.44 -20.65 0.01
C ARG A 202 25.57 -20.72 1.52
N LYS A 203 26.19 -21.80 2.02
CA LYS A 203 26.26 -22.06 3.47
C LYS A 203 27.36 -21.25 4.18
N ASP A 204 28.43 -20.92 3.46
CA ASP A 204 29.65 -20.34 4.05
C ASP A 204 29.72 -18.81 3.95
N GLU A 205 28.76 -18.16 3.34
CA GLU A 205 28.72 -16.71 3.22
C GLU A 205 27.93 -16.06 4.36
N GLN A 206 28.59 -15.19 5.10
CA GLN A 206 27.93 -14.26 6.02
C GLN A 206 27.69 -12.93 5.27
N PRO A 207 26.46 -12.68 4.79
CA PRO A 207 26.16 -11.46 4.06
C PRO A 207 26.31 -10.24 4.97
N LEU A 208 26.80 -9.15 4.40
CA LEU A 208 26.86 -7.87 5.08
C LEU A 208 25.44 -7.42 5.46
N ARG A 209 25.26 -7.04 6.72
CA ARG A 209 23.97 -6.48 7.17
C ARG A 209 23.95 -4.97 6.90
N VAL A 210 23.13 -4.55 5.98
CA VAL A 210 22.92 -3.15 5.62
C VAL A 210 21.55 -2.69 6.12
N ARG A 211 21.50 -1.50 6.71
CA ARG A 211 20.25 -0.85 7.08
C ARG A 211 20.01 0.33 6.15
N LEU A 212 18.88 0.32 5.43
CA LEU A 212 18.40 1.47 4.67
C LEU A 212 17.66 2.40 5.63
N VAL A 213 18.04 3.67 5.63
CA VAL A 213 17.39 4.74 6.41
C VAL A 213 17.13 5.91 5.47
N GLY A 214 15.92 6.41 5.46
CA GLY A 214 15.56 7.53 4.60
C GLY A 214 14.07 7.83 4.61
N GLU A 215 13.63 8.50 3.56
CA GLU A 215 12.25 8.84 3.31
C GLU A 215 11.44 7.57 2.98
N ILE A 216 10.15 7.53 3.36
CA ILE A 216 9.33 6.31 3.34
C ILE A 216 9.23 5.67 1.93
N TYR A 217 9.07 6.45 0.86
CA TYR A 217 9.02 5.93 -0.50
C TYR A 217 10.37 5.41 -0.97
N MET A 218 11.47 6.06 -0.58
CA MET A 218 12.84 5.58 -0.88
C MET A 218 13.14 4.26 -0.20
N VAL A 219 12.48 3.94 0.92
CA VAL A 219 12.70 2.69 1.66
C VAL A 219 11.75 1.58 1.20
N LEU A 220 10.49 1.91 0.91
CA LEU A 220 9.43 0.92 0.68
C LEU A 220 9.09 0.72 -0.80
N GLU A 221 9.49 1.63 -1.69
CA GLU A 221 9.08 1.60 -3.09
C GLU A 221 10.26 1.34 -4.03
N PRO A 222 10.41 0.11 -4.57
CA PRO A 222 11.55 -0.26 -5.39
C PRO A 222 11.75 0.61 -6.64
N ASN A 223 10.64 1.04 -7.26
CA ASN A 223 10.71 1.87 -8.47
C ASN A 223 11.19 3.30 -8.20
N VAL A 224 11.13 3.73 -6.94
CA VAL A 224 11.60 5.06 -6.51
C VAL A 224 13.07 5.05 -6.11
N ASN A 225 13.57 3.93 -5.61
CA ASN A 225 14.94 3.79 -5.12
C ASN A 225 15.90 3.16 -6.15
N PHE A 226 15.49 3.06 -7.41
CA PHE A 226 16.28 2.50 -8.52
C PHE A 226 16.60 1.01 -8.41
N HIS A 227 15.78 0.24 -7.68
CA HIS A 227 15.87 -1.21 -7.45
C HIS A 227 17.08 -1.67 -6.64
#